data_30168d517eda7c5366a02d2b1db3abd0
#
_entry.id   30168d517eda7c5366a02d2b1db3abd0
#
_cell.length_a   1.000
_cell.length_b   1.000
_cell.length_c   1.000
_cell.angle_alpha   90.00
_cell.angle_beta   90.00
_cell.angle_gamma   90.00
#
_symmetry.space_group_name_H-M   'P 1'
#
loop_
_entity.id
_entity.type
_entity.pdbx_description
1 polymer ?
#
loop_
_entity_poly.entity_id
_entity_poly.type
_entity_poly.pdbx_seq_one_letter_code
_entity_poly.pdbx_strand_id
1 'polypeptide(L)'
;MIKETLIAISLITNISLTSLGVTPSAQLTQQNQTVLAKQTLDLTNRLPGEFGNQVFADNILLNLHYIKGDVEELRMSNEILNQVQNDKQSRISGPGDIDWKKVREPFEVSFALKPGEVFAFHENVLPEYKNIVNITSNSHFDFANGYKSLNGLSGNGVCHLASLINWVAKEADLESKSMVNHDFSPVPGVPREYGASIYYSPSGGLNTESQNLYIKNNFDYPVKFEFKADSKEVNLTIVK
;
A
#
# COMPACT_ATOMS: atom_id res chain seq x y z
N MET A 1 -78.45 48.62 -32.40
CA MET A 1 -77.37 47.61 -32.43
C MET A 1 -76.05 48.32 -32.17
N ILE A 2 -75.64 48.37 -30.94
CA ILE A 2 -74.40 49.04 -30.53
C ILE A 2 -73.48 47.91 -30.00
N LYS A 3 -72.33 47.74 -30.67
CA LYS A 3 -71.30 46.79 -30.28
C LYS A 3 -70.40 47.47 -29.23
N GLU A 4 -70.39 46.98 -28.05
CA GLU A 4 -69.39 47.33 -26.98
C GLU A 4 -68.13 46.56 -27.18
N THR A 5 -67.04 47.32 -27.34
CA THR A 5 -65.71 46.79 -27.44
C THR A 5 -65.05 46.81 -26.05
N LEU A 6 -64.83 45.64 -25.45
CA LEU A 6 -64.11 45.50 -24.18
C LEU A 6 -62.57 45.56 -24.45
N ILE A 7 -61.96 46.59 -23.87
CA ILE A 7 -60.48 46.70 -23.84
C ILE A 7 -60.00 46.01 -22.60
N ALA A 8 -59.24 44.91 -22.78
CA ALA A 8 -58.54 44.21 -21.67
C ALA A 8 -57.15 44.86 -21.49
N ILE A 9 -56.97 45.46 -20.30
CA ILE A 9 -55.66 46.00 -19.89
C ILE A 9 -54.89 44.85 -19.22
N SER A 10 -53.82 44.41 -19.88
CA SER A 10 -52.90 43.43 -19.32
C SER A 10 -51.86 44.16 -18.45
N LEU A 11 -51.90 43.92 -17.13
CA LEU A 11 -50.86 44.33 -16.20
C LEU A 11 -49.71 43.31 -16.31
N ILE A 12 -48.57 43.70 -16.88
CA ILE A 12 -47.36 42.92 -16.83
C ILE A 12 -46.62 43.27 -15.56
N THR A 13 -46.67 42.40 -14.57
CA THR A 13 -45.82 42.45 -13.39
C THR A 13 -44.44 41.86 -13.72
N ASN A 14 -43.46 42.73 -13.77
CA ASN A 14 -42.05 42.34 -13.91
C ASN A 14 -41.60 41.68 -12.60
N ILE A 15 -41.50 40.35 -12.59
CA ILE A 15 -40.83 39.60 -11.53
C ILE A 15 -39.33 39.54 -11.89
N SER A 16 -38.52 40.33 -11.19
CA SER A 16 -37.06 40.23 -11.24
C SER A 16 -36.67 38.91 -10.61
N LEU A 17 -36.26 37.92 -11.42
CA LEU A 17 -35.57 36.76 -10.95
C LEU A 17 -34.11 37.18 -10.65
N THR A 18 -33.78 37.31 -9.36
CA THR A 18 -32.38 37.35 -8.93
C THR A 18 -31.78 35.97 -9.20
N SER A 19 -30.82 35.91 -10.13
CA SER A 19 -30.03 34.72 -10.41
C SER A 19 -29.23 34.33 -9.15
N LEU A 20 -29.63 33.25 -8.49
CA LEU A 20 -28.78 32.54 -7.53
C LEU A 20 -27.51 32.12 -8.28
N GLY A 21 -26.39 32.72 -7.90
CA GLY A 21 -25.08 32.38 -8.42
C GLY A 21 -24.78 30.88 -8.19
N VAL A 22 -24.86 30.11 -9.26
CA VAL A 22 -24.30 28.77 -9.30
C VAL A 22 -22.79 28.98 -9.31
N THR A 23 -22.15 28.76 -8.17
CA THR A 23 -20.69 28.61 -8.11
C THR A 23 -20.31 27.47 -9.04
N PRO A 24 -19.41 27.69 -10.01
CA PRO A 24 -18.94 26.60 -10.84
C PRO A 24 -18.29 25.56 -9.92
N SER A 25 -18.82 24.34 -9.95
CA SER A 25 -18.18 23.17 -9.36
C SER A 25 -16.73 23.18 -9.87
N ALA A 26 -15.77 23.24 -8.96
CA ALA A 26 -14.38 23.05 -9.28
C ALA A 26 -14.27 21.71 -10.01
N GLN A 27 -14.12 21.75 -11.32
CA GLN A 27 -13.68 20.59 -12.08
C GLN A 27 -12.32 20.23 -11.51
N LEU A 28 -12.28 19.10 -10.77
CA LEU A 28 -11.04 18.43 -10.44
C LEU A 28 -10.35 18.13 -11.77
N THR A 29 -9.39 18.98 -12.12
CA THR A 29 -8.45 18.72 -13.18
C THR A 29 -7.75 17.43 -12.79
N GLN A 30 -8.07 16.31 -13.44
CA GLN A 30 -7.22 15.13 -13.44
C GLN A 30 -5.87 15.62 -14.00
N GLN A 31 -4.93 15.89 -13.10
CA GLN A 31 -3.53 16.07 -13.50
C GLN A 31 -3.14 14.76 -14.19
N ASN A 32 -2.76 14.83 -15.44
CA ASN A 32 -2.18 13.71 -16.18
C ASN A 32 -0.90 13.31 -15.46
N GLN A 33 -0.99 12.35 -14.53
CA GLN A 33 0.18 11.79 -13.85
C GLN A 33 1.00 11.02 -14.88
N THR A 34 2.28 11.31 -14.95
CA THR A 34 3.21 10.57 -15.82
C THR A 34 3.66 9.32 -15.08
N VAL A 35 3.37 8.14 -15.65
CA VAL A 35 3.87 6.87 -15.15
C VAL A 35 5.36 6.76 -15.45
N LEU A 36 6.18 6.58 -14.42
CA LEU A 36 7.62 6.37 -14.53
C LEU A 36 7.94 4.88 -14.69
N ALA A 37 7.32 4.03 -13.87
CA ALA A 37 7.46 2.58 -13.95
C ALA A 37 6.25 1.88 -13.35
N LYS A 38 6.02 0.61 -13.74
CA LYS A 38 4.93 -0.21 -13.22
C LYS A 38 5.27 -1.69 -13.34
N GLN A 39 5.05 -2.46 -12.24
CA GLN A 39 5.14 -3.93 -12.25
C GLN A 39 4.05 -4.56 -11.39
N THR A 40 3.84 -5.85 -11.59
CA THR A 40 2.85 -6.67 -10.88
C THR A 40 3.53 -7.85 -10.20
N LEU A 41 3.15 -8.12 -8.97
CA LEU A 41 3.52 -9.31 -8.21
C LEU A 41 2.31 -10.24 -8.10
N ASP A 42 2.37 -11.40 -8.75
CA ASP A 42 1.34 -12.43 -8.67
C ASP A 42 1.39 -13.12 -7.29
N LEU A 43 0.33 -13.02 -6.49
CA LEU A 43 0.23 -13.62 -5.17
C LEU A 43 -0.23 -15.09 -5.18
N THR A 44 -0.65 -15.61 -6.33
CA THR A 44 -1.10 -16.99 -6.45
C THR A 44 0.04 -18.01 -6.59
N ASN A 45 1.27 -17.52 -6.80
CA ASN A 45 2.46 -18.35 -7.04
C ASN A 45 3.70 -17.82 -6.29
N ARG A 46 3.61 -17.68 -4.96
CA ARG A 46 4.74 -17.22 -4.11
C ARG A 46 5.61 -18.35 -3.61
N LEU A 47 5.00 -19.51 -3.35
CA LEU A 47 5.67 -20.73 -2.87
C LEU A 47 4.88 -21.96 -3.35
N PRO A 48 5.55 -23.08 -3.67
CA PRO A 48 4.86 -24.33 -3.94
C PRO A 48 3.98 -24.78 -2.77
N GLY A 49 2.76 -25.21 -3.09
CA GLY A 49 1.75 -25.65 -2.11
C GLY A 49 0.85 -24.52 -1.60
N GLU A 50 -0.44 -24.81 -1.53
CA GLU A 50 -1.50 -23.83 -1.24
C GLU A 50 -1.28 -23.12 0.11
N PHE A 51 -1.01 -23.87 1.17
CA PHE A 51 -0.81 -23.31 2.51
C PHE A 51 0.40 -22.36 2.58
N GLY A 52 1.56 -22.79 2.04
CA GLY A 52 2.76 -21.96 2.03
C GLY A 52 2.57 -20.69 1.20
N ASN A 53 1.96 -20.82 0.02
CA ASN A 53 1.63 -19.69 -0.83
C ASN A 53 0.72 -18.68 -0.12
N GLN A 54 -0.32 -19.17 0.60
CA GLN A 54 -1.24 -18.30 1.33
C GLN A 54 -0.56 -17.51 2.44
N VAL A 55 0.40 -18.13 3.18
CA VAL A 55 1.18 -17.42 4.20
C VAL A 55 1.98 -16.26 3.60
N PHE A 56 2.65 -16.49 2.47
CA PHE A 56 3.40 -15.45 1.78
C PHE A 56 2.50 -14.32 1.28
N ALA A 57 1.39 -14.65 0.61
CA ALA A 57 0.43 -13.68 0.10
C ALA A 57 -0.16 -12.82 1.22
N ASP A 58 -0.62 -13.46 2.30
CA ASP A 58 -1.22 -12.76 3.44
C ASP A 58 -0.24 -11.79 4.11
N ASN A 59 1.00 -12.19 4.32
CA ASN A 59 2.02 -11.34 4.93
C ASN A 59 2.41 -10.16 4.02
N ILE A 60 2.41 -10.34 2.70
CA ILE A 60 2.60 -9.24 1.73
C ILE A 60 1.48 -8.23 1.86
N LEU A 61 0.23 -8.68 1.87
CA LEU A 61 -0.94 -7.79 2.00
C LEU A 61 -0.95 -7.08 3.35
N LEU A 62 -0.68 -7.80 4.45
CA LEU A 62 -0.58 -7.21 5.78
C LEU A 62 0.50 -6.11 5.84
N ASN A 63 1.65 -6.33 5.19
CA ASN A 63 2.70 -5.31 5.14
C ASN A 63 2.24 -4.04 4.41
N LEU A 64 1.46 -4.16 3.34
CA LEU A 64 0.87 -3.01 2.65
C LEU A 64 -0.14 -2.27 3.54
N HIS A 65 -0.91 -2.94 4.38
CA HIS A 65 -1.75 -2.31 5.39
C HIS A 65 -0.94 -1.56 6.46
N TYR A 66 0.22 -2.09 6.86
CA TYR A 66 1.15 -1.34 7.71
C TYR A 66 1.64 -0.05 7.04
N ILE A 67 2.03 -0.10 5.77
CA ILE A 67 2.41 1.09 4.99
C ILE A 67 1.23 2.07 4.87
N LYS A 68 0.01 1.58 4.72
CA LYS A 68 -1.22 2.39 4.67
C LYS A 68 -1.57 3.01 6.03
N GLY A 69 -1.18 2.35 7.13
CA GLY A 69 -1.47 2.81 8.48
C GLY A 69 -2.85 2.44 9.00
N ASP A 70 -3.53 1.47 8.40
CA ASP A 70 -4.89 1.04 8.78
C ASP A 70 -4.94 -0.35 9.45
N VAL A 71 -3.80 -0.88 9.88
CA VAL A 71 -3.69 -2.23 10.45
C VAL A 71 -4.56 -2.43 11.71
N GLU A 72 -4.79 -1.38 12.49
CA GLU A 72 -5.65 -1.46 13.69
C GLU A 72 -7.13 -1.73 13.33
N GLU A 73 -7.57 -1.30 12.15
CA GLU A 73 -8.92 -1.56 11.64
C GLU A 73 -9.11 -3.04 11.21
N LEU A 74 -8.01 -3.75 11.03
CA LEU A 74 -7.98 -5.18 10.69
C LEU A 74 -8.01 -6.08 11.92
N ARG A 75 -7.88 -5.53 13.13
CA ARG A 75 -7.92 -6.32 14.36
C ARG A 75 -9.37 -6.66 14.71
N MET A 76 -9.58 -7.93 15.04
CA MET A 76 -10.90 -8.41 15.46
C MET A 76 -11.22 -7.92 16.88
N SER A 77 -12.47 -7.56 17.13
CA SER A 77 -12.93 -7.27 18.49
C SER A 77 -12.85 -8.52 19.38
N ASN A 78 -12.71 -8.33 20.70
CA ASN A 78 -12.65 -9.43 21.67
C ASN A 78 -13.89 -10.35 21.60
N GLU A 79 -15.03 -9.85 21.18
CA GLU A 79 -16.26 -10.64 21.02
C GLU A 79 -16.13 -11.65 19.87
N ILE A 80 -15.58 -11.21 18.73
CA ILE A 80 -15.33 -12.08 17.56
C ILE A 80 -14.23 -13.10 17.88
N LEU A 81 -13.16 -12.68 18.58
CA LEU A 81 -12.07 -13.57 19.00
C LEU A 81 -12.57 -14.74 19.85
N ASN A 82 -13.49 -14.49 20.80
CA ASN A 82 -14.08 -15.54 21.64
C ASN A 82 -14.92 -16.54 20.83
N GLN A 83 -15.58 -16.10 19.75
CA GLN A 83 -16.34 -17.00 18.85
C GLN A 83 -15.39 -17.87 18.01
N VAL A 84 -14.31 -17.28 17.45
CA VAL A 84 -13.33 -17.99 16.61
C VAL A 84 -12.52 -19.03 17.42
N GLN A 85 -12.20 -18.74 18.70
CA GLN A 85 -11.48 -19.68 19.56
C GLN A 85 -12.30 -20.92 19.93
N ASN A 86 -13.63 -20.83 19.90
CA ASN A 86 -14.51 -21.97 20.13
C ASN A 86 -14.62 -22.90 18.89
N ASP A 87 -14.33 -22.39 17.70
CA ASP A 87 -14.24 -23.20 16.49
C ASP A 87 -12.84 -23.81 16.38
N LYS A 88 -12.68 -25.04 16.87
CA LYS A 88 -11.41 -25.81 16.97
C LYS A 88 -10.72 -26.13 15.63
N GLN A 89 -11.01 -25.42 14.53
CA GLN A 89 -10.51 -25.72 13.20
C GLN A 89 -9.44 -24.76 12.66
N SER A 90 -9.02 -23.76 13.44
CA SER A 90 -7.99 -22.82 12.99
C SER A 90 -6.59 -23.28 13.43
N ARG A 91 -5.93 -24.10 12.60
CA ARG A 91 -4.48 -24.40 12.71
C ARG A 91 -3.64 -23.28 12.06
N ILE A 92 -4.09 -22.04 12.07
CA ILE A 92 -3.34 -20.94 11.47
C ILE A 92 -2.43 -20.37 12.57
N SER A 93 -1.12 -20.55 12.40
CA SER A 93 -0.09 -19.98 13.26
C SER A 93 0.13 -18.50 12.93
N GLY A 94 -0.85 -17.67 13.25
CA GLY A 94 -0.77 -16.21 13.29
C GLY A 94 -1.46 -15.73 14.55
N PRO A 95 -1.24 -14.49 15.04
CA PRO A 95 -2.05 -13.97 16.12
C PRO A 95 -3.50 -13.99 15.66
N GLY A 96 -4.35 -14.59 16.49
CA GLY A 96 -5.76 -14.82 16.18
C GLY A 96 -6.60 -13.54 16.14
N ASP A 97 -5.97 -12.36 16.19
CA ASP A 97 -6.61 -11.07 16.24
C ASP A 97 -6.72 -10.37 14.87
N ILE A 98 -6.08 -10.89 13.81
CA ILE A 98 -6.16 -10.30 12.47
C ILE A 98 -7.33 -10.89 11.68
N ASP A 99 -8.18 -10.02 11.16
CA ASP A 99 -9.25 -10.38 10.22
C ASP A 99 -8.68 -10.57 8.81
N TRP A 100 -8.22 -11.80 8.54
CA TRP A 100 -7.64 -12.17 7.25
C TRP A 100 -8.59 -12.06 6.06
N LYS A 101 -9.90 -12.01 6.32
CA LYS A 101 -10.87 -11.75 5.26
C LYS A 101 -10.76 -10.31 4.78
N LYS A 102 -10.71 -9.35 5.71
CA LYS A 102 -10.50 -7.93 5.39
C LYS A 102 -9.13 -7.68 4.76
N VAL A 103 -8.05 -8.31 5.27
CA VAL A 103 -6.69 -8.19 4.70
C VAL A 103 -6.67 -8.51 3.21
N ARG A 104 -7.52 -9.43 2.76
CA ARG A 104 -7.58 -9.90 1.36
C ARG A 104 -8.59 -9.16 0.49
N GLU A 105 -9.41 -8.27 1.04
CA GLU A 105 -10.31 -7.43 0.25
C GLU A 105 -9.49 -6.50 -0.66
N PRO A 106 -9.97 -6.14 -1.84
CA PRO A 106 -9.26 -5.18 -2.69
C PRO A 106 -9.05 -3.83 -1.99
N PHE A 107 -7.83 -3.30 -2.02
CA PHE A 107 -7.51 -2.00 -1.44
C PHE A 107 -6.44 -1.28 -2.22
N GLU A 108 -6.32 0.01 -1.95
CA GLU A 108 -5.27 0.86 -2.49
C GLU A 108 -4.49 1.49 -1.34
N VAL A 109 -3.19 1.65 -1.55
CA VAL A 109 -2.30 2.39 -0.67
C VAL A 109 -1.35 3.24 -1.49
N SER A 110 -1.04 4.42 -1.01
CA SER A 110 -0.06 5.26 -1.68
C SER A 110 0.72 6.11 -0.69
N PHE A 111 1.95 6.43 -1.07
CA PHE A 111 2.77 7.42 -0.39
C PHE A 111 3.58 8.22 -1.41
N ALA A 112 4.08 9.37 -1.00
CA ALA A 112 4.91 10.22 -1.85
C ALA A 112 6.25 10.51 -1.16
N LEU A 113 7.31 10.59 -1.97
CA LEU A 113 8.62 11.07 -1.57
C LEU A 113 8.89 12.41 -2.26
N LYS A 114 9.12 13.46 -1.47
CA LYS A 114 9.64 14.74 -1.98
C LYS A 114 11.09 14.59 -2.40
N PRO A 115 11.63 15.56 -3.16
CA PRO A 115 13.06 15.58 -3.48
C PRO A 115 13.95 15.32 -2.27
N GLY A 116 14.83 14.33 -2.35
CA GLY A 116 15.77 13.95 -1.29
C GLY A 116 15.20 13.09 -0.16
N GLU A 117 13.88 12.90 -0.05
CA GLU A 117 13.28 12.01 0.95
C GLU A 117 13.53 10.54 0.62
N VAL A 118 13.52 9.70 1.66
CA VAL A 118 13.81 8.27 1.59
C VAL A 118 12.65 7.46 2.16
N PHE A 119 12.25 6.42 1.44
CA PHE A 119 11.53 5.28 1.99
C PHE A 119 12.55 4.24 2.48
N ALA A 120 12.40 3.75 3.71
CA ALA A 120 13.11 2.57 4.20
C ALA A 120 12.11 1.48 4.55
N PHE A 121 12.40 0.22 4.19
CA PHE A 121 11.44 -0.86 4.38
C PHE A 121 11.10 -1.10 5.87
N HIS A 122 12.05 -0.88 6.78
CA HIS A 122 11.82 -0.85 8.23
C HIS A 122 12.65 0.26 8.91
N GLU A 123 12.37 0.51 10.18
CA GLU A 123 12.90 1.63 10.97
C GLU A 123 14.38 1.53 11.34
N ASN A 124 14.95 0.31 11.31
CA ASN A 124 16.37 0.11 11.58
C ASN A 124 17.18 0.54 10.34
N VAL A 125 17.70 1.75 10.36
CA VAL A 125 18.27 2.38 9.16
C VAL A 125 19.76 2.70 9.34
N LEU A 126 20.48 2.66 8.20
CA LEU A 126 21.87 3.07 8.12
C LEU A 126 22.03 4.53 8.57
N PRO A 127 23.19 4.88 9.19
CA PRO A 127 23.43 6.21 9.71
C PRO A 127 23.20 7.35 8.71
N GLU A 128 23.56 7.15 7.45
CA GLU A 128 23.37 8.12 6.36
C GLU A 128 21.92 8.44 6.04
N TYR A 129 20.98 7.53 6.37
CA TYR A 129 19.56 7.72 6.11
C TYR A 129 18.76 8.23 7.32
N LYS A 130 19.36 8.25 8.51
CA LYS A 130 18.66 8.48 9.79
C LYS A 130 17.83 9.76 9.85
N ASN A 131 18.27 10.81 9.14
CA ASN A 131 17.63 12.13 9.16
C ASN A 131 16.79 12.43 7.91
N ILE A 132 16.75 11.52 6.94
CA ILE A 132 16.06 11.73 5.65
C ILE A 132 15.03 10.65 5.34
N VAL A 133 14.96 9.58 6.14
CA VAL A 133 13.87 8.60 6.06
C VAL A 133 12.59 9.29 6.54
N ASN A 134 11.60 9.30 5.66
CA ASN A 134 10.29 9.90 5.91
C ASN A 134 9.18 8.84 6.07
N ILE A 135 9.36 7.67 5.45
CA ILE A 135 8.35 6.61 5.40
C ILE A 135 9.00 5.27 5.65
N THR A 136 8.36 4.46 6.50
CA THR A 136 8.68 3.04 6.70
C THR A 136 7.40 2.21 6.67
N SER A 137 7.53 0.88 6.67
CA SER A 137 6.35 0.02 6.83
C SER A 137 5.78 0.04 8.26
N ASN A 138 6.48 0.63 9.24
CA ASN A 138 6.08 0.61 10.66
C ASN A 138 5.79 -0.81 11.20
N SER A 139 6.52 -1.81 10.73
CA SER A 139 6.30 -3.22 11.05
C SER A 139 7.62 -3.93 11.35
N HIS A 140 7.59 -4.87 12.29
CA HIS A 140 8.72 -5.72 12.67
C HIS A 140 8.67 -7.11 12.06
N PHE A 141 7.65 -7.41 11.25
CA PHE A 141 7.44 -8.67 10.51
C PHE A 141 7.33 -9.91 11.41
N ASP A 142 6.96 -9.74 12.67
CA ASP A 142 6.88 -10.77 13.69
C ASP A 142 5.42 -11.13 14.04
N PHE A 143 5.29 -12.11 14.94
CA PHE A 143 4.00 -12.59 15.43
C PHE A 143 3.23 -11.49 16.19
N ALA A 144 3.90 -10.60 16.90
CA ALA A 144 3.25 -9.52 17.65
C ALA A 144 2.62 -8.50 16.72
N ASN A 145 3.19 -8.32 15.54
CA ASN A 145 2.63 -7.49 14.46
C ASN A 145 1.58 -8.21 13.59
N GLY A 146 1.22 -9.43 13.91
CA GLY A 146 0.18 -10.14 13.19
C GLY A 146 0.67 -11.04 12.06
N TYR A 147 1.97 -11.12 11.80
CA TYR A 147 2.49 -11.90 10.68
C TYR A 147 2.36 -13.40 10.93
N LYS A 148 1.96 -14.10 9.88
CA LYS A 148 1.95 -15.57 9.87
C LYS A 148 3.35 -16.12 9.81
N SER A 149 3.52 -17.30 10.40
CA SER A 149 4.77 -18.04 10.41
C SER A 149 4.67 -19.30 9.56
N LEU A 150 5.72 -19.59 8.80
CA LEU A 150 5.92 -20.84 8.09
C LEU A 150 7.24 -21.45 8.53
N ASN A 151 7.23 -22.72 8.99
CA ASN A 151 8.43 -23.44 9.47
C ASN A 151 9.21 -22.70 10.57
N GLY A 152 8.51 -21.98 11.45
CA GLY A 152 9.12 -21.24 12.56
C GLY A 152 9.69 -19.86 12.18
N LEU A 153 9.58 -19.44 10.92
CA LEU A 153 9.97 -18.11 10.47
C LEU A 153 8.73 -17.26 10.26
N SER A 154 8.67 -16.06 10.85
CA SER A 154 7.63 -15.07 10.59
C SER A 154 8.04 -14.10 9.50
N GLY A 155 7.07 -13.35 8.94
CA GLY A 155 7.34 -12.39 7.88
C GLY A 155 7.66 -12.99 6.51
N ASN A 156 7.38 -14.28 6.30
CA ASN A 156 7.53 -14.91 4.98
C ASN A 156 6.74 -14.12 3.92
N GLY A 157 7.39 -13.79 2.79
CA GLY A 157 6.80 -12.98 1.73
C GLY A 157 7.22 -11.50 1.74
N VAL A 158 7.68 -10.97 2.87
CA VAL A 158 8.11 -9.56 3.01
C VAL A 158 9.24 -9.22 2.03
N CYS A 159 10.23 -10.12 1.87
CA CYS A 159 11.30 -9.95 0.88
C CYS A 159 10.77 -9.91 -0.56
N HIS A 160 9.67 -10.61 -0.86
CA HIS A 160 9.06 -10.58 -2.20
C HIS A 160 8.47 -9.20 -2.51
N LEU A 161 7.79 -8.58 -1.53
CA LEU A 161 7.29 -7.20 -1.67
C LEU A 161 8.43 -6.20 -1.79
N ALA A 162 9.47 -6.32 -0.96
CA ALA A 162 10.65 -5.47 -1.05
C ALA A 162 11.35 -5.59 -2.41
N SER A 163 11.43 -6.79 -2.97
CA SER A 163 12.01 -7.04 -4.29
C SER A 163 11.16 -6.39 -5.41
N LEU A 164 9.83 -6.43 -5.32
CA LEU A 164 8.95 -5.69 -6.24
C LEU A 164 9.24 -4.19 -6.16
N ILE A 165 9.29 -3.62 -4.94
CA ILE A 165 9.54 -2.18 -4.75
C ILE A 165 10.92 -1.80 -5.31
N ASN A 166 11.96 -2.59 -5.02
CA ASN A 166 13.30 -2.39 -5.55
C ASN A 166 13.32 -2.39 -7.09
N TRP A 167 12.61 -3.34 -7.69
CA TRP A 167 12.52 -3.46 -9.14
C TRP A 167 11.89 -2.22 -9.78
N VAL A 168 10.66 -1.86 -9.34
CA VAL A 168 9.93 -0.72 -9.91
C VAL A 168 10.66 0.60 -9.65
N ALA A 169 11.30 0.77 -8.48
CA ALA A 169 12.08 1.96 -8.17
C ALA A 169 13.30 2.12 -9.10
N LYS A 170 14.01 1.04 -9.40
CA LYS A 170 15.13 1.06 -10.34
C LYS A 170 14.68 1.32 -11.78
N GLU A 171 13.55 0.75 -12.21
CA GLU A 171 12.99 1.05 -13.53
C GLU A 171 12.46 2.50 -13.65
N ALA A 172 12.12 3.12 -12.52
CA ALA A 172 11.75 4.53 -12.44
C ALA A 172 12.96 5.48 -12.32
N ASP A 173 14.19 4.98 -12.43
CA ASP A 173 15.45 5.71 -12.26
C ASP A 173 15.59 6.39 -10.86
N LEU A 174 14.94 5.85 -9.84
CA LEU A 174 15.15 6.25 -8.45
C LEU A 174 16.44 5.63 -7.88
N GLU A 175 17.08 6.34 -6.94
CA GLU A 175 18.20 5.77 -6.19
C GLU A 175 17.68 4.67 -5.26
N SER A 176 17.91 3.41 -5.63
CA SER A 176 17.49 2.23 -4.87
C SER A 176 18.69 1.44 -4.38
N LYS A 177 18.77 1.21 -3.05
CA LYS A 177 19.85 0.49 -2.37
C LYS A 177 19.29 -0.65 -1.53
N SER A 178 19.60 -1.89 -1.95
CA SER A 178 19.51 -3.10 -1.14
C SER A 178 20.91 -3.67 -0.98
N MET A 179 21.41 -3.73 0.26
CA MET A 179 22.80 -4.18 0.49
C MET A 179 22.92 -5.70 0.44
N VAL A 180 21.83 -6.40 0.74
CA VAL A 180 21.77 -7.87 0.70
C VAL A 180 20.73 -8.27 -0.34
N ASN A 181 21.21 -8.97 -1.39
CA ASN A 181 20.30 -9.53 -2.37
C ASN A 181 19.61 -10.79 -1.84
N HIS A 182 18.43 -11.08 -2.36
CA HIS A 182 17.66 -12.30 -2.03
C HIS A 182 18.13 -13.50 -2.87
N ASP A 183 19.46 -13.81 -2.81
CA ASP A 183 20.10 -14.80 -3.68
C ASP A 183 19.86 -16.26 -3.29
N PHE A 184 19.49 -16.52 -2.03
CA PHE A 184 19.28 -17.87 -1.50
C PHE A 184 18.03 -18.56 -2.08
N SER A 185 17.07 -17.80 -2.60
CA SER A 185 15.89 -18.33 -3.28
C SER A 185 15.36 -17.32 -4.30
N PRO A 186 15.01 -17.72 -5.53
CA PRO A 186 14.39 -16.82 -6.49
C PRO A 186 13.06 -16.29 -5.97
N VAL A 187 12.81 -14.99 -6.18
CA VAL A 187 11.49 -14.39 -5.97
C VAL A 187 10.66 -14.61 -7.24
N PRO A 188 9.60 -15.43 -7.22
CA PRO A 188 8.85 -15.72 -8.43
C PRO A 188 8.33 -14.45 -9.11
N GLY A 189 8.55 -14.29 -10.42
CA GLY A 189 8.11 -13.14 -11.20
C GLY A 189 8.93 -11.86 -11.03
N VAL A 190 10.02 -11.88 -10.24
CA VAL A 190 10.96 -10.75 -10.11
C VAL A 190 12.33 -11.18 -10.65
N PRO A 191 12.96 -10.40 -11.55
CA PRO A 191 14.32 -10.68 -12.01
C PRO A 191 15.31 -10.70 -10.83
N ARG A 192 16.27 -11.62 -10.88
CA ARG A 192 17.14 -11.95 -9.74
C ARG A 192 17.96 -10.75 -9.23
N GLU A 193 18.37 -9.87 -10.13
CA GLU A 193 19.14 -8.66 -9.84
C GLU A 193 18.37 -7.63 -9.00
N TYR A 194 17.05 -7.74 -8.90
CA TYR A 194 16.21 -6.88 -8.08
C TYR A 194 15.85 -7.49 -6.73
N GLY A 195 16.32 -8.68 -6.43
CA GLY A 195 16.10 -9.32 -5.13
C GLY A 195 16.56 -8.45 -3.98
N ALA A 196 15.71 -8.30 -2.95
CA ALA A 196 16.02 -7.55 -1.74
C ALA A 196 15.75 -8.42 -0.52
N SER A 197 16.77 -8.60 0.33
CA SER A 197 16.64 -9.34 1.59
C SER A 197 16.29 -8.39 2.72
N ILE A 198 15.18 -8.67 3.39
CA ILE A 198 14.68 -7.89 4.52
C ILE A 198 14.74 -8.75 5.77
N TYR A 199 15.34 -8.20 6.82
CA TYR A 199 15.34 -8.80 8.14
C TYR A 199 15.35 -7.73 9.22
N TYR A 200 14.46 -7.83 10.19
CA TYR A 200 14.38 -6.96 11.34
C TYR A 200 14.61 -7.76 12.64
N SER A 201 15.39 -7.20 13.56
CA SER A 201 15.54 -7.72 14.93
C SER A 201 15.48 -6.56 15.91
N PRO A 202 14.55 -6.56 16.86
CA PRO A 202 14.43 -5.50 17.86
C PRO A 202 15.64 -5.43 18.81
N SER A 203 16.39 -6.51 18.94
CA SER A 203 17.60 -6.56 19.77
C SER A 203 18.83 -5.94 19.11
N GLY A 204 18.72 -5.44 17.87
CA GLY A 204 19.82 -4.77 17.15
C GLY A 204 21.00 -5.69 16.81
N GLY A 205 20.85 -7.02 16.97
CA GLY A 205 21.87 -7.99 16.57
C GLY A 205 21.92 -8.16 15.04
N LEU A 206 23.12 -8.35 14.49
CA LEU A 206 23.35 -8.77 13.10
C LEU A 206 22.95 -7.77 12.00
N ASN A 207 23.42 -6.50 12.08
CA ASN A 207 23.37 -5.57 10.93
C ASN A 207 22.01 -5.52 10.23
N THR A 208 20.91 -5.42 11.00
CA THR A 208 19.56 -5.39 10.42
C THR A 208 19.38 -4.20 9.48
N GLU A 209 20.08 -3.09 9.72
CA GLU A 209 20.14 -1.93 8.84
C GLU A 209 20.69 -2.26 7.44
N SER A 210 21.52 -3.30 7.31
CA SER A 210 22.02 -3.79 6.02
C SER A 210 21.02 -4.70 5.31
N GLN A 211 20.09 -5.32 6.04
CA GLN A 211 19.01 -6.14 5.51
C GLN A 211 17.72 -5.33 5.42
N ASN A 212 17.81 -4.20 4.75
CA ASN A 212 16.77 -3.22 4.52
C ASN A 212 16.80 -2.76 3.06
N LEU A 213 15.73 -2.15 2.61
CA LEU A 213 15.62 -1.52 1.29
C LEU A 213 15.45 -0.01 1.48
N TYR A 214 16.28 0.76 0.80
CA TYR A 214 16.24 2.22 0.79
C TYR A 214 15.91 2.72 -0.60
N ILE A 215 14.86 3.53 -0.74
CA ILE A 215 14.51 4.20 -1.99
C ILE A 215 14.54 5.70 -1.74
N LYS A 216 15.45 6.40 -2.42
CA LYS A 216 15.56 7.84 -2.33
C LYS A 216 15.05 8.50 -3.60
N ASN A 217 14.23 9.52 -3.44
CA ASN A 217 13.87 10.37 -4.55
C ASN A 217 15.03 11.29 -4.91
N ASN A 218 15.73 10.98 -6.01
CA ASN A 218 16.85 11.75 -6.56
C ASN A 218 16.42 12.78 -7.60
N PHE A 219 15.11 12.89 -7.90
CA PHE A 219 14.57 13.93 -8.79
C PHE A 219 14.35 15.26 -8.05
N ASP A 220 14.11 16.32 -8.79
CA ASP A 220 13.75 17.65 -8.30
C ASP A 220 12.23 17.87 -8.15
N TYR A 221 11.44 16.81 -8.35
CA TYR A 221 9.99 16.77 -8.20
C TYR A 221 9.55 15.62 -7.30
N PRO A 222 8.36 15.70 -6.68
CA PRO A 222 7.81 14.59 -5.91
C PRO A 222 7.50 13.38 -6.80
N VAL A 223 7.73 12.17 -6.27
CA VAL A 223 7.28 10.92 -6.87
C VAL A 223 6.28 10.24 -5.94
N LYS A 224 5.27 9.60 -6.51
CA LYS A 224 4.25 8.88 -5.76
C LYS A 224 4.28 7.40 -6.09
N PHE A 225 4.26 6.58 -5.06
CA PHE A 225 4.12 5.14 -5.13
C PHE A 225 2.63 4.81 -4.94
N GLU A 226 2.05 4.08 -5.88
CA GLU A 226 0.64 3.69 -5.86
C GLU A 226 0.54 2.17 -5.95
N PHE A 227 0.00 1.55 -4.91
CA PHE A 227 -0.27 0.13 -4.87
C PHE A 227 -1.77 -0.11 -5.01
N LYS A 228 -2.12 -1.08 -5.84
CA LYS A 228 -3.44 -1.70 -5.91
C LYS A 228 -3.25 -3.17 -5.62
N ALA A 229 -3.91 -3.66 -4.58
CA ALA A 229 -3.72 -5.01 -4.08
C ALA A 229 -5.04 -5.72 -3.86
N ASP A 230 -5.05 -7.01 -4.10
CA ASP A 230 -6.09 -7.94 -3.72
C ASP A 230 -5.49 -9.31 -3.36
N SER A 231 -6.32 -10.33 -3.16
CA SER A 231 -5.88 -11.70 -2.84
C SER A 231 -5.07 -12.39 -3.94
N LYS A 232 -4.98 -11.81 -5.15
CA LYS A 232 -4.34 -12.43 -6.32
C LYS A 232 -3.07 -11.73 -6.74
N GLU A 233 -3.00 -10.42 -6.60
CA GLU A 233 -1.88 -9.63 -7.11
C GLU A 233 -1.66 -8.32 -6.36
N VAL A 234 -0.44 -7.82 -6.46
CA VAL A 234 -0.06 -6.46 -6.08
C VAL A 234 0.48 -5.75 -7.31
N ASN A 235 -0.19 -4.68 -7.71
CA ASN A 235 0.27 -3.77 -8.76
C ASN A 235 0.94 -2.57 -8.11
N LEU A 236 2.20 -2.30 -8.43
CA LEU A 236 2.91 -1.08 -8.02
C LEU A 236 3.14 -0.21 -9.25
N THR A 237 2.70 1.05 -9.15
CA THR A 237 2.98 2.10 -10.14
C THR A 237 3.70 3.25 -9.45
N ILE A 238 4.78 3.74 -10.05
CA ILE A 238 5.45 4.99 -9.64
C ILE A 238 5.11 6.06 -10.65
N VAL A 239 4.62 7.20 -10.16
CA VAL A 239 4.20 8.34 -10.98
C VAL A 239 4.86 9.64 -10.54
N LYS A 240 4.93 10.57 -11.50
CA LYS A 240 5.33 11.96 -11.28
C LYS A 240 4.11 12.84 -11.12
#